data_5f5ce73ff0c2e3e03028af4176f13bed
#
_entry.id   5f5ce73ff0c2e3e03028af4176f13bed
#
_cell.length_a   1.000
_cell.length_b   1.000
_cell.length_c   1.000
_cell.angle_alpha   90.00
_cell.angle_beta   90.00
_cell.angle_gamma   90.00
#
_symmetry.space_group_name_H-M   'P 1'
#
loop_
_entity.id
_entity.type
_entity.pdbx_description
1 polymer ?
#
loop_
_entity_poly.entity_id
_entity_poly.type
_entity_poly.pdbx_seq_one_letter_code
_entity_poly.pdbx_strand_id
1 'polypeptide(L)'
;GLIHEIAIVQRHHGNGVVTPPHRIEHRANVHAVLSFEPEFVVSINSVGSLREDLPPGHIGVAKHTLDFTGKVWTFHDDDAIHADMTSHFDSELSELVISALNSSQDVVPHVVVAQMTGPQFETPAEIIALKSMGADVVGMTLAAEAKLIAEKGCKHLGLSVSSNWAAGQTPGDESAEIDHHAVEGLASTVHGRLWSAIISCLK
;
A
#
# COMPACT_ATOMS: atom_id res chain seq x y z
N GLY A 1 -8.29 25.61 -16.49
CA GLY A 1 -7.66 24.67 -15.56
C GLY A 1 -6.73 23.75 -16.33
N LEU A 2 -5.71 23.24 -15.70
CA LEU A 2 -4.85 22.20 -16.26
C LEU A 2 -5.69 20.91 -16.43
N ILE A 3 -5.47 20.18 -17.51
CA ILE A 3 -6.04 18.87 -17.74
C ILE A 3 -4.96 17.86 -17.35
N HIS A 4 -5.29 16.94 -16.45
CA HIS A 4 -4.43 15.83 -16.06
C HIS A 4 -5.00 14.53 -16.59
N GLU A 5 -4.15 13.68 -17.18
CA GLU A 5 -4.50 12.32 -17.55
C GLU A 5 -4.09 11.37 -16.41
N ILE A 6 -4.97 10.46 -16.05
CA ILE A 6 -4.74 9.50 -14.97
C ILE A 6 -4.94 8.08 -15.52
N ALA A 7 -3.88 7.27 -15.48
CA ALA A 7 -3.96 5.85 -15.78
C ALA A 7 -4.25 5.06 -14.50
N ILE A 8 -5.26 4.21 -14.51
CA ILE A 8 -5.65 3.38 -13.36
C ILE A 8 -5.47 1.91 -13.71
N VAL A 9 -4.67 1.19 -12.91
CA VAL A 9 -4.51 -0.26 -12.97
C VAL A 9 -5.18 -0.88 -11.75
N GLN A 10 -6.19 -1.70 -12.01
CA GLN A 10 -6.86 -2.48 -10.96
C GLN A 10 -6.13 -3.82 -10.78
N ARG A 11 -5.14 -3.87 -9.88
CA ARG A 11 -4.22 -5.01 -9.75
C ARG A 11 -4.87 -6.36 -9.44
N HIS A 12 -6.05 -6.36 -8.85
CA HIS A 12 -6.81 -7.56 -8.51
C HIS A 12 -7.81 -7.98 -9.59
N HIS A 13 -7.91 -7.27 -10.71
CA HIS A 13 -8.85 -7.58 -11.77
C HIS A 13 -8.13 -8.03 -13.04
N GLY A 14 -8.55 -9.18 -13.58
CA GLY A 14 -8.08 -9.69 -14.85
C GLY A 14 -9.15 -10.58 -15.48
N ASN A 15 -9.50 -10.34 -16.73
CA ASN A 15 -10.47 -11.14 -17.51
C ASN A 15 -11.80 -11.45 -16.78
N GLY A 16 -12.32 -10.50 -16.00
CA GLY A 16 -13.58 -10.66 -15.27
C GLY A 16 -13.50 -11.54 -14.00
N VAL A 17 -12.29 -11.92 -13.59
CA VAL A 17 -12.05 -12.74 -12.39
C VAL A 17 -11.16 -11.94 -11.43
N VAL A 18 -11.47 -12.02 -10.12
CA VAL A 18 -10.61 -11.43 -9.09
C VAL A 18 -9.33 -12.25 -8.97
N THR A 19 -8.20 -11.58 -9.17
CA THR A 19 -6.87 -12.19 -9.02
C THR A 19 -6.44 -12.17 -7.56
N PRO A 20 -6.16 -13.32 -6.92
CA PRO A 20 -5.70 -13.36 -5.55
C PRO A 20 -4.27 -12.77 -5.44
N PRO A 21 -3.89 -12.22 -4.26
CA PRO A 21 -2.65 -11.46 -4.08
C PRO A 21 -1.38 -12.19 -4.56
N HIS A 22 -1.25 -13.47 -4.25
CA HIS A 22 -0.09 -14.28 -4.60
C HIS A 22 0.08 -14.55 -6.10
N ARG A 23 -0.96 -14.24 -6.91
CA ARG A 23 -0.97 -14.40 -8.37
C ARG A 23 -0.97 -13.10 -9.15
N ILE A 24 -0.86 -11.97 -8.48
CA ILE A 24 -0.75 -10.67 -9.15
C ILE A 24 0.56 -10.61 -9.92
N GLU A 25 0.47 -10.23 -11.20
CA GLU A 25 1.61 -10.00 -12.07
C GLU A 25 2.15 -8.56 -11.88
N HIS A 26 2.81 -8.32 -10.74
CA HIS A 26 3.29 -6.98 -10.38
C HIS A 26 4.22 -6.37 -11.43
N ARG A 27 5.12 -7.16 -12.05
CA ARG A 27 5.99 -6.68 -13.13
C ARG A 27 5.19 -6.15 -14.31
N ALA A 28 4.18 -6.89 -14.76
CA ALA A 28 3.33 -6.48 -15.87
C ALA A 28 2.51 -5.22 -15.54
N ASN A 29 1.93 -5.15 -14.33
CA ASN A 29 1.12 -4.02 -13.91
C ASN A 29 1.96 -2.75 -13.77
N VAL A 30 3.11 -2.82 -13.11
CA VAL A 30 4.01 -1.67 -12.95
C VAL A 30 4.60 -1.25 -14.29
N HIS A 31 4.97 -2.20 -15.15
CA HIS A 31 5.43 -1.89 -16.51
C HIS A 31 4.35 -1.13 -17.31
N ALA A 32 3.10 -1.59 -17.24
CA ALA A 32 1.99 -0.93 -17.92
C ALA A 32 1.77 0.50 -17.41
N VAL A 33 1.81 0.74 -16.09
CA VAL A 33 1.70 2.09 -15.54
C VAL A 33 2.85 2.98 -16.02
N LEU A 34 4.09 2.48 -15.94
CA LEU A 34 5.28 3.25 -16.29
C LEU A 34 5.41 3.53 -17.80
N SER A 35 4.73 2.73 -18.66
CA SER A 35 4.71 2.98 -20.11
C SER A 35 3.97 4.27 -20.51
N PHE A 36 3.17 4.84 -19.59
CA PHE A 36 2.55 6.17 -19.78
C PHE A 36 3.49 7.32 -19.40
N GLU A 37 4.72 7.03 -18.97
CA GLU A 37 5.71 8.03 -18.52
C GLU A 37 5.13 8.99 -17.46
N PRO A 38 4.50 8.47 -16.37
CA PRO A 38 3.82 9.30 -15.40
C PRO A 38 4.82 10.16 -14.62
N GLU A 39 4.41 11.36 -14.21
CA GLU A 39 5.19 12.22 -13.32
C GLU A 39 5.40 11.54 -11.96
N PHE A 40 4.40 10.82 -11.47
CA PHE A 40 4.46 9.99 -10.26
C PHE A 40 3.46 8.84 -10.32
N VAL A 41 3.71 7.82 -9.51
CA VAL A 41 2.81 6.68 -9.31
C VAL A 41 2.24 6.71 -7.90
N VAL A 42 0.95 6.42 -7.76
CA VAL A 42 0.29 6.22 -6.46
C VAL A 42 -0.12 4.76 -6.33
N SER A 43 0.41 4.08 -5.34
CA SER A 43 -0.07 2.75 -4.94
C SER A 43 -1.03 2.87 -3.76
N ILE A 44 -2.24 2.36 -3.92
CA ILE A 44 -3.24 2.28 -2.85
C ILE A 44 -3.40 0.82 -2.46
N ASN A 45 -3.26 0.51 -1.18
CA ASN A 45 -3.38 -0.86 -0.67
C ASN A 45 -4.23 -0.92 0.60
N SER A 46 -5.08 -1.95 0.70
CA SER A 46 -5.75 -2.31 1.94
C SER A 46 -4.79 -3.05 2.85
N VAL A 47 -4.82 -2.71 4.14
CA VAL A 47 -3.92 -3.28 5.15
C VAL A 47 -4.63 -3.58 6.46
N GLY A 48 -4.12 -4.58 7.18
CA GLY A 48 -4.42 -4.79 8.59
C GLY A 48 -3.54 -3.89 9.45
N SER A 49 -4.14 -3.14 10.37
CA SER A 49 -3.41 -2.24 11.27
C SER A 49 -2.85 -2.96 12.49
N LEU A 50 -1.60 -2.61 12.83
CA LEU A 50 -0.91 -3.00 14.07
C LEU A 50 -0.81 -1.82 15.05
N ARG A 51 -1.41 -0.64 14.71
CA ARG A 51 -1.30 0.63 15.45
C ARG A 51 -2.68 1.12 15.91
N GLU A 52 -2.78 1.57 17.13
CA GLU A 52 -4.03 2.13 17.68
C GLU A 52 -4.42 3.46 17.04
N ASP A 53 -3.44 4.27 16.61
CA ASP A 53 -3.66 5.56 15.95
C ASP A 53 -3.97 5.45 14.45
N LEU A 54 -4.07 4.22 13.93
CA LEU A 54 -4.49 3.94 12.57
C LEU A 54 -5.64 2.92 12.54
N PRO A 55 -6.79 3.20 13.15
CA PRO A 55 -7.92 2.27 13.20
C PRO A 55 -8.52 2.03 11.80
N PRO A 56 -9.36 1.01 11.62
CA PRO A 56 -10.08 0.78 10.37
C PRO A 56 -10.84 2.03 9.89
N GLY A 57 -10.75 2.31 8.58
CA GLY A 57 -11.29 3.53 7.95
C GLY A 57 -10.31 4.71 7.93
N HIS A 58 -9.10 4.56 8.46
CA HIS A 58 -8.04 5.58 8.41
C HIS A 58 -7.00 5.25 7.32
N ILE A 59 -6.24 6.26 6.94
CA ILE A 59 -5.23 6.19 5.89
C ILE A 59 -3.87 6.52 6.50
N GLY A 60 -2.88 5.66 6.29
CA GLY A 60 -1.48 5.91 6.56
C GLY A 60 -0.69 6.14 5.27
N VAL A 61 0.40 6.88 5.34
CA VAL A 61 1.30 7.15 4.22
C VAL A 61 2.55 6.29 4.38
N ALA A 62 2.82 5.44 3.40
CA ALA A 62 3.95 4.53 3.45
C ALA A 62 5.28 5.29 3.43
N LYS A 63 6.17 4.92 4.36
CA LYS A 63 7.54 5.44 4.46
C LYS A 63 8.56 4.38 4.09
N HIS A 64 8.34 3.16 4.54
CA HIS A 64 9.21 2.02 4.27
C HIS A 64 8.39 0.76 4.04
N THR A 65 9.03 -0.25 3.46
CA THR A 65 8.44 -1.58 3.29
C THR A 65 9.34 -2.66 3.90
N LEU A 66 8.72 -3.70 4.45
CA LEU A 66 9.35 -4.96 4.82
C LEU A 66 8.76 -6.05 3.92
N ASP A 67 9.59 -6.75 3.16
CA ASP A 67 9.13 -7.77 2.21
C ASP A 67 9.45 -9.17 2.73
N PHE A 68 8.40 -9.90 3.12
CA PHE A 68 8.47 -11.28 3.60
C PHE A 68 7.97 -12.30 2.57
N THR A 69 7.80 -11.90 1.30
CA THR A 69 7.29 -12.80 0.27
C THR A 69 8.30 -13.85 -0.18
N GLY A 70 9.59 -13.60 0.03
CA GLY A 70 10.67 -14.43 -0.51
C GLY A 70 10.79 -14.40 -2.04
N LYS A 71 10.04 -13.51 -2.71
CA LYS A 71 10.06 -13.35 -4.16
C LYS A 71 11.03 -12.26 -4.58
N VAL A 72 11.56 -12.40 -5.80
CA VAL A 72 12.40 -11.39 -6.43
C VAL A 72 11.52 -10.48 -7.27
N TRP A 73 11.61 -9.19 -7.01
CA TRP A 73 10.87 -8.15 -7.73
C TRP A 73 11.86 -7.25 -8.47
N THR A 74 12.09 -7.53 -9.75
CA THR A 74 13.01 -6.76 -10.59
C THR A 74 12.57 -6.81 -12.05
N PHE A 75 12.96 -5.81 -12.83
CA PHE A 75 12.89 -5.82 -14.31
C PHE A 75 14.19 -6.31 -14.94
N HIS A 76 15.23 -6.58 -14.15
CA HIS A 76 16.60 -6.88 -14.56
C HIS A 76 16.99 -8.29 -14.12
N ASP A 77 16.57 -9.30 -14.88
CA ASP A 77 16.82 -10.71 -14.54
C ASP A 77 18.30 -11.11 -14.76
N ASP A 78 18.99 -10.45 -15.72
CA ASP A 78 20.35 -10.80 -16.15
C ASP A 78 21.40 -9.73 -15.77
N ASP A 79 20.97 -8.59 -15.23
CA ASP A 79 21.83 -7.46 -14.91
C ASP A 79 21.90 -7.21 -13.39
N ALA A 80 23.08 -6.87 -12.88
CA ALA A 80 23.29 -6.52 -11.48
C ALA A 80 22.94 -5.05 -11.22
N ILE A 81 21.66 -4.68 -11.31
CA ILE A 81 21.16 -3.34 -11.04
C ILE A 81 20.62 -3.27 -9.61
N HIS A 82 21.14 -2.34 -8.83
CA HIS A 82 20.78 -2.13 -7.42
C HIS A 82 20.09 -0.78 -7.26
N ALA A 83 18.75 -0.78 -7.17
CA ALA A 83 18.00 0.43 -6.87
C ALA A 83 18.23 0.85 -5.40
N ASP A 84 18.41 2.13 -5.16
CA ASP A 84 18.47 2.67 -3.80
C ASP A 84 17.05 2.69 -3.19
N MET A 85 16.89 1.96 -2.09
CA MET A 85 15.63 1.86 -1.36
C MET A 85 15.59 2.73 -0.09
N THR A 86 16.60 3.58 0.14
CA THR A 86 16.68 4.42 1.34
C THR A 86 15.51 5.39 1.45
N SER A 87 15.09 5.98 0.32
CA SER A 87 13.99 6.94 0.24
C SER A 87 13.14 6.68 -1.01
N HIS A 88 12.58 5.47 -1.11
CA HIS A 88 11.84 5.01 -2.29
C HIS A 88 10.39 5.52 -2.39
N PHE A 89 9.88 6.16 -1.34
CA PHE A 89 8.66 6.95 -1.42
C PHE A 89 9.01 8.45 -1.42
N ASP A 90 8.34 9.21 -2.28
CA ASP A 90 8.58 10.64 -2.44
C ASP A 90 8.07 11.43 -1.22
N SER A 91 8.96 12.18 -0.59
CA SER A 91 8.64 12.92 0.63
C SER A 91 7.74 14.13 0.36
N GLU A 92 7.91 14.83 -0.78
CA GLU A 92 7.08 15.99 -1.13
C GLU A 92 5.64 15.58 -1.36
N LEU A 93 5.40 14.52 -2.15
CA LEU A 93 4.07 13.95 -2.37
C LEU A 93 3.45 13.45 -1.05
N SER A 94 4.25 12.83 -0.19
CA SER A 94 3.79 12.34 1.11
C SER A 94 3.29 13.48 1.99
N GLU A 95 4.02 14.58 2.10
CA GLU A 95 3.62 15.75 2.91
C GLU A 95 2.37 16.45 2.35
N LEU A 96 2.24 16.57 1.01
CA LEU A 96 1.05 17.11 0.38
C LEU A 96 -0.20 16.31 0.73
N VAL A 97 -0.11 14.97 0.66
CA VAL A 97 -1.23 14.08 0.99
C VAL A 97 -1.54 14.10 2.47
N ILE A 98 -0.54 14.08 3.35
CA ILE A 98 -0.74 14.19 4.81
C ILE A 98 -1.49 15.49 5.13
N SER A 99 -1.05 16.62 4.56
CA SER A 99 -1.71 17.91 4.77
C SER A 99 -3.17 17.89 4.31
N ALA A 100 -3.47 17.27 3.17
CA ALA A 100 -4.82 17.16 2.64
C ALA A 100 -5.71 16.24 3.51
N LEU A 101 -5.19 15.11 3.98
CA LEU A 101 -5.92 14.15 4.81
C LEU A 101 -6.17 14.65 6.24
N ASN A 102 -5.29 15.48 6.81
CA ASN A 102 -5.46 16.05 8.15
C ASN A 102 -6.74 16.88 8.30
N SER A 103 -7.37 17.30 7.21
CA SER A 103 -8.69 17.94 7.25
C SER A 103 -9.85 16.96 7.53
N SER A 104 -9.63 15.67 7.40
CA SER A 104 -10.66 14.61 7.47
C SER A 104 -10.29 13.44 8.40
N GLN A 105 -9.14 13.49 9.01
CA GLN A 105 -8.58 12.46 9.89
C GLN A 105 -7.66 13.13 10.92
N ASP A 106 -7.84 12.80 12.21
CA ASP A 106 -7.09 13.45 13.30
C ASP A 106 -5.58 13.25 13.22
N VAL A 107 -5.15 12.05 12.79
CA VAL A 107 -3.74 11.69 12.63
C VAL A 107 -3.55 10.94 11.32
N VAL A 108 -2.59 11.38 10.52
CA VAL A 108 -2.15 10.68 9.29
C VAL A 108 -0.71 10.23 9.50
N PRO A 109 -0.49 9.00 10.00
CA PRO A 109 0.84 8.53 10.31
C PRO A 109 1.62 8.12 9.07
N HIS A 110 2.95 8.31 9.11
CA HIS A 110 3.84 7.51 8.29
C HIS A 110 3.85 6.07 8.79
N VAL A 111 3.86 5.10 7.87
CA VAL A 111 3.79 3.68 8.21
C VAL A 111 4.89 2.87 7.53
N VAL A 112 5.36 1.85 8.23
CA VAL A 112 6.16 0.76 7.69
C VAL A 112 5.22 -0.37 7.31
N VAL A 113 5.18 -0.71 6.02
CA VAL A 113 4.27 -1.72 5.48
C VAL A 113 4.98 -3.06 5.35
N ALA A 114 4.56 -4.05 6.12
CA ALA A 114 4.98 -5.43 5.91
C ALA A 114 4.18 -6.06 4.77
N GLN A 115 4.86 -6.63 3.78
CA GLN A 115 4.21 -7.42 2.73
C GLN A 115 4.40 -8.90 2.96
N MET A 116 3.28 -9.61 3.10
CA MET A 116 3.18 -11.05 3.13
C MET A 116 2.70 -11.59 1.78
N THR A 117 2.86 -12.90 1.56
CA THR A 117 2.46 -13.54 0.29
C THR A 117 0.94 -13.66 0.18
N GLY A 118 0.22 -13.89 1.29
CA GLY A 118 -1.18 -14.28 1.26
C GLY A 118 -1.40 -15.66 0.62
N PRO A 119 -2.61 -16.06 0.26
CA PRO A 119 -3.85 -15.30 0.37
C PRO A 119 -4.50 -15.29 1.77
N GLN A 120 -4.00 -16.14 2.71
CA GLN A 120 -4.49 -16.16 4.08
C GLN A 120 -4.05 -14.91 4.83
N PHE A 121 -4.87 -14.47 5.79
CA PHE A 121 -4.45 -13.50 6.78
C PHE A 121 -3.43 -14.15 7.74
N GLU A 122 -2.62 -13.32 8.35
CA GLU A 122 -1.58 -13.72 9.28
C GLU A 122 -2.19 -14.25 10.59
N THR A 123 -1.45 -15.12 11.25
CA THR A 123 -1.75 -15.54 12.62
C THR A 123 -1.37 -14.45 13.63
N PRO A 124 -1.97 -14.42 14.84
CA PRO A 124 -1.54 -13.49 15.90
C PRO A 124 -0.04 -13.57 16.23
N ALA A 125 0.56 -14.76 16.13
CA ALA A 125 2.00 -14.95 16.36
C ALA A 125 2.86 -14.27 15.27
N GLU A 126 2.46 -14.37 14.01
CA GLU A 126 3.11 -13.66 12.89
C GLU A 126 2.97 -12.14 13.07
N ILE A 127 1.80 -11.64 13.48
CA ILE A 127 1.58 -10.22 13.73
C ILE A 127 2.48 -9.70 14.86
N ILE A 128 2.64 -10.45 15.95
CA ILE A 128 3.58 -10.08 17.03
C ILE A 128 5.01 -10.01 16.51
N ALA A 129 5.42 -10.96 15.67
CA ALA A 129 6.75 -10.96 15.06
C ALA A 129 6.95 -9.76 14.14
N LEU A 130 5.99 -9.47 13.24
CA LEU A 130 6.03 -8.32 12.35
C LEU A 130 6.12 -6.99 13.12
N LYS A 131 5.32 -6.83 14.16
CA LYS A 131 5.35 -5.66 15.04
C LYS A 131 6.71 -5.49 15.72
N SER A 132 7.32 -6.60 16.18
CA SER A 132 8.67 -6.57 16.78
C SER A 132 9.77 -6.18 15.80
N MET A 133 9.56 -6.40 14.50
CA MET A 133 10.47 -5.98 13.42
C MET A 133 10.19 -4.54 12.92
N GLY A 134 9.26 -3.83 13.53
CA GLY A 134 8.94 -2.44 13.23
C GLY A 134 7.87 -2.25 12.16
N ALA A 135 7.06 -3.26 11.83
CA ALA A 135 5.89 -3.08 10.99
C ALA A 135 4.78 -2.32 11.72
N ASP A 136 4.16 -1.39 11.04
CA ASP A 136 3.00 -0.62 11.49
C ASP A 136 1.69 -1.19 10.93
N VAL A 137 1.76 -1.74 9.73
CA VAL A 137 0.64 -2.34 8.99
C VAL A 137 1.09 -3.55 8.20
N VAL A 138 0.16 -4.45 7.87
CA VAL A 138 0.44 -5.63 7.06
C VAL A 138 -0.49 -5.69 5.85
N GLY A 139 0.07 -6.07 4.69
CA GLY A 139 -0.65 -6.20 3.43
C GLY A 139 0.05 -7.19 2.49
N MET A 140 -0.38 -7.24 1.23
CA MET A 140 0.07 -8.29 0.30
C MET A 140 0.61 -7.78 -1.04
N THR A 141 0.83 -6.44 -1.21
CA THR A 141 1.08 -5.88 -2.56
C THR A 141 2.16 -4.81 -2.66
N LEU A 142 2.31 -3.91 -1.66
CA LEU A 142 3.02 -2.65 -1.81
C LEU A 142 4.53 -2.78 -2.01
N ALA A 143 5.21 -3.71 -1.31
CA ALA A 143 6.67 -3.82 -1.40
C ALA A 143 7.13 -4.28 -2.79
N ALA A 144 6.32 -5.15 -3.45
CA ALA A 144 6.57 -5.56 -4.82
C ALA A 144 6.54 -4.37 -5.80
N GLU A 145 5.50 -3.54 -5.69
CA GLU A 145 5.35 -2.33 -6.52
C GLU A 145 6.46 -1.32 -6.22
N ALA A 146 6.75 -1.07 -4.94
CA ALA A 146 7.77 -0.12 -4.52
C ALA A 146 9.16 -0.45 -5.08
N LYS A 147 9.56 -1.72 -5.05
CA LYS A 147 10.84 -2.17 -5.61
C LYS A 147 10.90 -1.95 -7.13
N LEU A 148 9.86 -2.35 -7.85
CA LEU A 148 9.79 -2.22 -9.31
C LEU A 148 9.75 -0.75 -9.77
N ILE A 149 9.02 0.11 -9.05
CA ILE A 149 8.95 1.55 -9.35
C ILE A 149 10.30 2.22 -9.07
N ALA A 150 10.96 1.86 -7.94
CA ALA A 150 12.26 2.40 -7.58
C ALA A 150 13.34 2.07 -8.64
N GLU A 151 13.34 0.87 -9.22
CA GLU A 151 14.26 0.51 -10.32
C GLU A 151 14.15 1.42 -11.55
N LYS A 152 13.00 2.03 -11.75
CA LYS A 152 12.74 2.95 -12.87
C LYS A 152 12.91 4.42 -12.50
N GLY A 153 13.23 4.71 -11.23
CA GLY A 153 13.45 6.07 -10.74
C GLY A 153 12.22 6.98 -10.81
N CYS A 154 11.01 6.41 -10.88
CA CYS A 154 9.78 7.19 -10.87
C CYS A 154 9.41 7.57 -9.43
N LYS A 155 8.89 8.80 -9.23
CA LYS A 155 8.35 9.23 -7.95
C LYS A 155 7.21 8.31 -7.53
N HIS A 156 7.20 7.88 -6.27
CA HIS A 156 6.22 6.93 -5.76
C HIS A 156 5.59 7.42 -4.47
N LEU A 157 4.27 7.35 -4.38
CA LEU A 157 3.48 7.59 -3.18
C LEU A 157 2.75 6.29 -2.81
N GLY A 158 2.90 5.82 -1.58
CA GLY A 158 2.18 4.67 -1.04
C GLY A 158 1.10 5.10 -0.06
N LEU A 159 -0.16 4.71 -0.30
CA LEU A 159 -1.29 4.99 0.58
C LEU A 159 -1.85 3.68 1.13
N SER A 160 -1.80 3.52 2.45
CA SER A 160 -2.28 2.34 3.16
C SER A 160 -3.61 2.63 3.82
N VAL A 161 -4.68 2.01 3.31
CA VAL A 161 -6.02 2.09 3.89
C VAL A 161 -6.15 1.00 4.94
N SER A 162 -6.25 1.38 6.21
CA SER A 162 -6.58 0.46 7.27
C SER A 162 -8.00 -0.07 7.07
N SER A 163 -8.13 -1.31 6.65
CA SER A 163 -9.42 -1.96 6.39
C SER A 163 -9.90 -2.81 7.57
N ASN A 164 -8.97 -3.25 8.40
CA ASN A 164 -9.22 -4.07 9.58
C ASN A 164 -8.08 -3.91 10.59
N TRP A 165 -8.31 -4.32 11.81
CA TRP A 165 -7.23 -4.65 12.72
C TRP A 165 -6.53 -5.94 12.25
N ALA A 166 -5.22 -6.01 12.33
CA ALA A 166 -4.50 -7.25 12.10
C ALA A 166 -4.87 -8.29 13.18
N ALA A 167 -4.64 -9.57 12.91
CA ALA A 167 -5.01 -10.65 13.83
C ALA A 167 -4.45 -10.43 15.26
N GLY A 168 -5.32 -10.51 16.25
CA GLY A 168 -4.96 -10.27 17.65
C GLY A 168 -4.70 -8.81 18.02
N GLN A 169 -5.02 -7.83 17.16
CA GLN A 169 -4.79 -6.41 17.43
C GLN A 169 -6.10 -5.62 17.67
N THR A 170 -7.26 -6.27 17.63
CA THR A 170 -8.55 -5.61 17.90
C THR A 170 -8.58 -5.14 19.36
N PRO A 171 -8.77 -3.84 19.63
CA PRO A 171 -8.80 -3.34 21.01
C PRO A 171 -9.89 -4.00 21.84
N GLY A 172 -9.48 -4.61 22.95
CA GLY A 172 -10.40 -5.28 23.89
C GLY A 172 -10.88 -6.67 23.46
N ASP A 173 -10.51 -7.15 22.26
CA ASP A 173 -10.85 -8.51 21.80
C ASP A 173 -9.75 -9.08 20.89
N GLU A 174 -8.73 -9.68 21.47
CA GLU A 174 -7.63 -10.33 20.74
C GLU A 174 -8.07 -11.58 19.96
N SER A 175 -9.29 -12.08 20.21
CA SER A 175 -9.86 -13.25 19.54
C SER A 175 -10.75 -12.90 18.35
N ALA A 176 -10.96 -11.61 18.08
CA ALA A 176 -11.81 -11.14 17.00
C ALA A 176 -11.34 -11.70 15.63
N GLU A 177 -12.26 -12.32 14.92
CA GLU A 177 -12.01 -12.82 13.56
C GLU A 177 -11.96 -11.66 12.55
N ILE A 178 -11.13 -11.82 11.52
CA ILE A 178 -11.07 -10.85 10.41
C ILE A 178 -12.13 -11.25 9.38
N ASP A 179 -13.15 -10.40 9.21
CA ASP A 179 -14.18 -10.58 8.19
C ASP A 179 -13.75 -9.94 6.87
N HIS A 180 -13.50 -10.78 5.87
CA HIS A 180 -13.12 -10.34 4.51
C HIS A 180 -14.17 -9.42 3.86
N HIS A 181 -15.45 -9.67 4.06
CA HIS A 181 -16.52 -8.83 3.49
C HIS A 181 -16.60 -7.45 4.15
N ALA A 182 -16.34 -7.37 5.46
CA ALA A 182 -16.25 -6.09 6.16
C ALA A 182 -15.04 -5.26 5.64
N VAL A 183 -13.92 -5.91 5.33
CA VAL A 183 -12.73 -5.31 4.72
C VAL A 183 -13.06 -4.64 3.38
N GLU A 184 -13.78 -5.35 2.48
CA GLU A 184 -14.17 -4.81 1.18
C GLU A 184 -15.16 -3.63 1.31
N GLY A 185 -16.13 -3.72 2.22
CA GLY A 185 -17.12 -2.68 2.46
C GLY A 185 -16.50 -1.37 2.95
N LEU A 186 -15.52 -1.44 3.85
CA LEU A 186 -14.88 -0.27 4.43
C LEU A 186 -14.03 0.50 3.41
N ALA A 187 -13.36 -0.19 2.50
CA ALA A 187 -12.55 0.44 1.46
C ALA A 187 -13.36 1.47 0.64
N SER A 188 -14.65 1.20 0.39
CA SER A 188 -15.53 2.10 -0.35
C SER A 188 -15.79 3.43 0.37
N THR A 189 -15.75 3.46 1.69
CA THR A 189 -16.06 4.67 2.49
C THR A 189 -14.96 5.72 2.46
N VAL A 190 -13.73 5.33 2.15
CA VAL A 190 -12.55 6.23 2.13
C VAL A 190 -12.24 6.80 0.74
N HIS A 191 -12.92 6.35 -0.32
CA HIS A 191 -12.63 6.75 -1.70
C HIS A 191 -12.62 8.27 -1.91
N GLY A 192 -13.61 9.00 -1.39
CA GLY A 192 -13.68 10.45 -1.54
C GLY A 192 -12.49 11.17 -0.91
N ARG A 193 -12.05 10.74 0.26
CA ARG A 193 -10.89 11.30 0.97
C ARG A 193 -9.59 11.00 0.24
N LEU A 194 -9.42 9.73 -0.20
CA LEU A 194 -8.26 9.32 -1.02
C LEU A 194 -8.16 10.14 -2.28
N TRP A 195 -9.26 10.26 -3.03
CA TRP A 195 -9.29 11.00 -4.28
C TRP A 195 -8.93 12.48 -4.08
N SER A 196 -9.54 13.12 -3.08
CA SER A 196 -9.23 14.51 -2.74
C SER A 196 -7.75 14.71 -2.37
N ALA A 197 -7.17 13.76 -1.63
CA ALA A 197 -5.77 13.81 -1.25
C ALA A 197 -4.84 13.61 -2.46
N ILE A 198 -5.16 12.68 -3.37
CA ILE A 198 -4.38 12.46 -4.60
C ILE A 198 -4.42 13.69 -5.51
N ILE A 199 -5.59 14.30 -5.67
CA ILE A 199 -5.73 15.53 -6.47
C ILE A 199 -4.87 16.66 -5.92
N SER A 200 -4.63 16.75 -4.61
CA SER A 200 -3.75 17.76 -4.04
C SER A 200 -2.29 17.68 -4.51
N CYS A 201 -1.88 16.52 -5.04
CA CYS A 201 -0.56 16.33 -5.65
C CYS A 201 -0.47 16.82 -7.11
N LEU A 202 -1.62 17.05 -7.75
CA LEU A 202 -1.69 17.57 -9.12
C LEU A 202 -1.63 19.10 -9.09
N LYS A 203 -0.51 19.67 -9.52
CA LYS A 203 -0.27 21.14 -9.55
C LYS A 203 -0.55 21.73 -10.92
#